data_12e0b6d97017d0e7767f68dbe89dfd67
#
_entry.id   12e0b6d97017d0e7767f68dbe89dfd67
#
_cell.length_a   1.000
_cell.length_b   1.000
_cell.length_c   1.000
_cell.angle_alpha   90.00
_cell.angle_beta   90.00
_cell.angle_gamma   90.00
#
_symmetry.space_group_name_H-M   'P 1'
#
loop_
_entity.id
_entity.type
_entity.pdbx_description
1 polymer ?
#
loop_
_entity_poly.entity_id
_entity_poly.type
_entity_poly.pdbx_seq_one_letter_code
_entity_poly.pdbx_strand_id
1 'polypeptide(L)'
;MSCTWARKRPAASCFPSGRPIRIQTTDPYPETYDATIELAQEENTEGARPALATHIENLDAYDTVFLGFPNWWSDMPMALYSFLEEYDFSGKTIVPSVTSGGSGFSGALDTIAELQPDAAVLDGLRISGSSAADAQAEVTSWLADLGFTE
;
A
#
# COMPACT_ATOMS: atom_id res chain seq x y z
N MET A 1 2.87 0.31 9.02
CA MET A 1 1.53 0.87 8.83
C MET A 1 1.37 1.28 7.38
N SER A 2 0.32 0.81 6.75
CA SER A 2 0.08 1.04 5.33
C SER A 2 -0.93 2.16 5.17
N CYS A 3 -0.65 3.10 4.27
CA CYS A 3 -1.60 4.13 3.88
C CYS A 3 -2.05 3.83 2.45
N THR A 4 -3.34 3.70 2.25
CA THR A 4 -3.93 3.50 0.92
C THR A 4 -4.60 4.79 0.48
N TRP A 5 -4.29 5.23 -0.73
CA TRP A 5 -4.89 6.40 -1.36
C TRP A 5 -5.71 5.93 -2.55
N ALA A 6 -6.92 6.39 -2.66
CA ALA A 6 -7.77 6.02 -3.78
C ALA A 6 -8.26 7.25 -4.55
N ARG A 7 -8.24 7.19 -5.87
CA ARG A 7 -8.70 8.26 -6.76
C ARG A 7 -10.06 7.95 -7.34
N LYS A 8 -10.99 8.88 -7.21
CA LYS A 8 -12.32 8.84 -7.82
C LYS A 8 -12.24 9.12 -9.32
N ARG A 9 -13.12 8.49 -10.11
CA ARG A 9 -13.26 8.80 -11.55
C ARG A 9 -13.43 10.31 -11.76
N PRO A 10 -12.74 10.95 -12.70
CA PRO A 10 -12.93 12.35 -12.96
C PRO A 10 -14.29 12.59 -13.68
N ALA A 11 -15.20 13.20 -12.97
CA ALA A 11 -16.04 14.19 -13.65
C ALA A 11 -15.16 15.45 -13.77
N ALA A 12 -14.98 15.95 -14.96
CA ALA A 12 -14.06 17.03 -15.30
C ALA A 12 -13.86 18.05 -14.17
N SER A 13 -12.61 18.25 -13.81
CA SER A 13 -12.04 19.23 -12.89
C SER A 13 -11.85 18.76 -11.45
N CYS A 14 -10.63 18.96 -11.01
CA CYS A 14 -10.11 18.98 -9.64
C CYS A 14 -9.57 17.67 -9.08
N PHE A 15 -8.37 17.80 -8.55
CA PHE A 15 -7.62 16.85 -7.75
C PHE A 15 -8.48 16.06 -6.79
N PRO A 16 -8.21 14.78 -6.63
CA PRO A 16 -8.95 13.99 -5.68
C PRO A 16 -8.60 14.47 -4.28
N SER A 17 -9.57 14.97 -3.58
CA SER A 17 -9.57 15.04 -2.13
C SER A 17 -9.67 13.61 -1.56
N GLY A 18 -8.77 12.73 -2.02
CA GLY A 18 -8.61 11.40 -1.48
C GLY A 18 -7.98 11.53 -0.09
N ARG A 19 -8.76 11.31 0.96
CA ARG A 19 -8.17 11.15 2.29
C ARG A 19 -7.36 9.87 2.31
N PRO A 20 -6.11 9.89 2.82
CA PRO A 20 -5.39 8.66 3.03
C PRO A 20 -6.17 7.78 4.01
N ILE A 21 -6.37 6.55 3.63
CA ILE A 21 -6.99 5.54 4.49
C ILE A 21 -5.86 4.73 5.10
N ARG A 22 -5.79 4.71 6.43
CA ARG A 22 -4.84 3.86 7.14
C ARG A 22 -5.46 2.49 7.33
N ILE A 23 -4.82 1.47 6.80
CA ILE A 23 -5.20 0.09 7.07
C ILE A 23 -4.78 -0.25 8.50
N GLN A 24 -5.75 -0.59 9.31
CA GLN A 24 -5.57 -0.96 10.72
C GLN A 24 -6.12 -2.36 10.94
N THR A 25 -5.43 -3.13 11.75
CA THR A 25 -5.88 -4.43 12.23
C THR A 25 -6.74 -4.28 13.48
N THR A 26 -7.61 -5.24 13.75
CA THR A 26 -8.44 -5.26 14.96
C THR A 26 -7.59 -5.34 16.22
N ASP A 27 -6.50 -6.10 16.16
CA ASP A 27 -5.47 -6.14 17.19
C ASP A 27 -4.31 -5.26 16.70
N PRO A 28 -4.11 -4.06 17.28
CA PRO A 28 -3.11 -3.12 16.78
C PRO A 28 -1.69 -3.66 16.96
N TYR A 29 -0.81 -3.34 16.00
CA TYR A 29 0.61 -3.67 16.15
C TYR A 29 1.21 -2.98 17.36
N PRO A 30 2.21 -3.62 18.01
CA PRO A 30 2.88 -3.04 19.17
C PRO A 30 3.49 -1.66 18.87
N GLU A 31 3.58 -0.83 19.91
CA GLU A 31 4.18 0.51 19.78
C GLU A 31 5.71 0.49 19.73
N THR A 32 6.33 -0.57 20.25
CA THR A 32 7.78 -0.71 20.26
C THR A 32 8.29 -1.39 19.00
N TYR A 33 9.44 -0.94 18.53
CA TYR A 33 10.08 -1.45 17.31
C TYR A 33 10.36 -2.97 17.41
N ASP A 34 10.97 -3.40 18.52
CA ASP A 34 11.35 -4.80 18.70
C ASP A 34 10.14 -5.74 18.71
N ALA A 35 9.09 -5.39 19.44
CA ALA A 35 7.87 -6.19 19.48
C ALA A 35 7.14 -6.21 18.12
N THR A 36 7.19 -5.11 17.36
CA THR A 36 6.63 -5.08 16.01
C THR A 36 7.39 -5.98 15.05
N ILE A 37 8.73 -6.01 15.14
CA ILE A 37 9.56 -6.89 14.32
C ILE A 37 9.26 -8.37 14.62
N GLU A 38 9.18 -8.73 15.89
CA GLU A 38 8.90 -10.10 16.31
C GLU A 38 7.53 -10.57 15.81
N LEU A 39 6.49 -9.76 16.03
CA LEU A 39 5.14 -10.07 15.55
C LEU A 39 5.08 -10.16 14.01
N ALA A 40 5.71 -9.22 13.31
CA ALA A 40 5.75 -9.22 11.84
C ALA A 40 6.46 -10.46 11.28
N GLN A 41 7.51 -10.94 11.96
CA GLN A 41 8.21 -12.18 11.59
C GLN A 41 7.34 -13.41 11.82
N GLU A 42 6.64 -13.46 12.95
CA GLU A 42 5.71 -14.54 13.28
C GLU A 42 4.58 -14.61 12.25
N GLU A 43 3.90 -13.50 11.99
CA GLU A 43 2.85 -13.40 10.99
C GLU A 43 3.33 -13.82 9.59
N ASN A 44 4.52 -13.37 9.17
CA ASN A 44 5.09 -13.73 7.88
C ASN A 44 5.37 -15.24 7.81
N THR A 45 5.97 -15.82 8.85
CA THR A 45 6.30 -17.25 8.91
C THR A 45 5.06 -18.13 8.89
N GLU A 46 4.00 -17.70 9.57
CA GLU A 46 2.73 -18.42 9.64
C GLU A 46 1.81 -18.18 8.43
N GLY A 47 2.13 -17.20 7.58
CA GLY A 47 1.24 -16.75 6.52
C GLY A 47 -0.06 -16.18 7.07
N ALA A 48 0.02 -15.46 8.19
CA ALA A 48 -1.13 -14.94 8.91
C ALA A 48 -2.01 -14.00 8.06
N ARG A 49 -3.28 -13.93 8.40
CA ARG A 49 -4.25 -12.99 7.82
C ARG A 49 -4.91 -12.19 8.94
N PRO A 50 -4.22 -11.15 9.46
CA PRO A 50 -4.76 -10.33 10.53
C PRO A 50 -6.12 -9.74 10.14
N ALA A 51 -7.09 -9.80 11.07
CA ALA A 51 -8.40 -9.21 10.84
C ALA A 51 -8.30 -7.68 10.77
N LEU A 52 -8.96 -7.08 9.79
CA LEU A 52 -8.93 -5.63 9.58
C LEU A 52 -10.03 -4.93 10.36
N ALA A 53 -9.66 -3.82 11.00
CA ALA A 53 -10.60 -2.85 11.56
C ALA A 53 -11.03 -1.80 10.53
N THR A 54 -10.21 -1.58 9.50
CA THR A 54 -10.47 -0.63 8.43
C THR A 54 -11.24 -1.31 7.30
N HIS A 55 -12.39 -0.72 6.92
CA HIS A 55 -13.18 -1.17 5.79
C HIS A 55 -13.45 -0.03 4.82
N ILE A 56 -13.40 -0.33 3.52
CA ILE A 56 -13.67 0.63 2.45
C ILE A 56 -15.02 0.28 1.82
N GLU A 57 -16.01 1.16 2.01
CA GLU A 57 -17.38 0.89 1.57
C GLU A 57 -17.60 1.11 0.05
N ASN A 58 -16.79 1.95 -0.60
CA ASN A 58 -17.01 2.40 -1.97
C ASN A 58 -15.78 2.21 -2.86
N LEU A 59 -15.11 1.08 -2.80
CA LEU A 59 -13.92 0.83 -3.63
C LEU A 59 -14.24 0.94 -5.13
N ASP A 60 -15.43 0.56 -5.54
CA ASP A 60 -15.88 0.62 -6.95
C ASP A 60 -15.93 2.03 -7.53
N ALA A 61 -15.97 3.05 -6.68
CA ALA A 61 -15.93 4.45 -7.11
C ALA A 61 -14.53 4.91 -7.56
N TYR A 62 -13.51 4.07 -7.38
CA TYR A 62 -12.12 4.42 -7.66
C TYR A 62 -11.54 3.51 -8.75
N ASP A 63 -10.84 4.12 -9.70
CA ASP A 63 -10.15 3.41 -10.78
C ASP A 63 -8.67 3.18 -10.48
N THR A 64 -8.08 4.03 -9.63
CA THR A 64 -6.68 3.96 -9.23
C THR A 64 -6.56 3.98 -7.71
N VAL A 65 -5.76 3.06 -7.20
CA VAL A 65 -5.48 2.91 -5.77
C VAL A 65 -3.99 3.02 -5.52
N PHE A 66 -3.58 4.01 -4.75
CA PHE A 66 -2.21 4.14 -4.28
C PHE A 66 -2.05 3.31 -3.00
N LEU A 67 -1.14 2.35 -3.04
CA LEU A 67 -0.92 1.40 -1.94
C LEU A 67 0.48 1.60 -1.35
N GLY A 68 0.56 2.24 -0.19
CA GLY A 68 1.82 2.49 0.51
C GLY A 68 2.04 1.54 1.68
N PHE A 69 3.23 0.98 1.81
CA PHE A 69 3.57 0.05 2.88
C PHE A 69 5.07 -0.01 3.19
N PRO A 70 5.46 -0.41 4.40
CA PRO A 70 6.85 -0.72 4.71
C PRO A 70 7.22 -2.12 4.22
N ASN A 71 8.48 -2.32 3.84
CA ASN A 71 9.02 -3.66 3.62
C ASN A 71 9.29 -4.31 5.00
N TRP A 72 8.60 -5.39 5.29
CA TRP A 72 8.78 -6.18 6.49
C TRP A 72 9.20 -7.61 6.12
N TRP A 73 10.39 -8.00 6.54
CA TRP A 73 10.93 -9.35 6.30
C TRP A 73 10.95 -9.75 4.81
N SER A 74 11.39 -8.81 3.97
CA SER A 74 11.47 -8.98 2.51
C SER A 74 10.12 -9.18 1.82
N ASP A 75 9.06 -8.68 2.45
CA ASP A 75 7.69 -8.77 1.96
C ASP A 75 6.88 -7.54 2.39
N MET A 76 5.61 -7.51 2.06
CA MET A 76 4.65 -6.56 2.61
C MET A 76 4.07 -7.08 3.94
N PRO A 77 3.58 -6.20 4.82
CA PRO A 77 2.90 -6.62 6.05
C PRO A 77 1.73 -7.56 5.76
N MET A 78 1.51 -8.56 6.61
CA MET A 78 0.45 -9.54 6.43
C MET A 78 -0.95 -8.91 6.44
N ALA A 79 -1.14 -7.77 7.08
CA ALA A 79 -2.37 -6.98 6.99
C ALA A 79 -2.73 -6.56 5.55
N LEU A 80 -1.74 -6.38 4.67
CA LEU A 80 -2.00 -6.10 3.26
C LEU A 80 -2.48 -7.32 2.48
N TYR A 81 -2.04 -8.50 2.84
CA TYR A 81 -2.62 -9.74 2.29
C TYR A 81 -4.10 -9.82 2.62
N SER A 82 -4.47 -9.58 3.88
CA SER A 82 -5.87 -9.50 4.31
C SER A 82 -6.65 -8.48 3.49
N PHE A 83 -6.09 -7.28 3.29
CA PHE A 83 -6.71 -6.21 2.52
C PHE A 83 -6.89 -6.56 1.05
N LEU A 84 -5.85 -7.09 0.40
CA LEU A 84 -5.91 -7.46 -1.02
C LEU A 84 -6.79 -8.68 -1.28
N GLU A 85 -6.98 -9.55 -0.30
CA GLU A 85 -7.89 -10.69 -0.40
C GLU A 85 -9.35 -10.32 -0.09
N GLU A 86 -9.58 -9.25 0.70
CA GLU A 86 -10.94 -8.79 1.06
C GLU A 86 -11.63 -8.05 -0.08
N TYR A 87 -10.87 -7.33 -0.92
CA TYR A 87 -11.41 -6.46 -1.98
C TYR A 87 -11.06 -6.96 -3.38
N ASP A 88 -11.96 -6.72 -4.32
CA ASP A 88 -11.74 -6.95 -5.75
C ASP A 88 -11.21 -5.69 -6.43
N PHE A 89 -10.00 -5.78 -6.98
CA PHE A 89 -9.35 -4.70 -7.72
C PHE A 89 -9.41 -4.90 -9.24
N SER A 90 -10.24 -5.80 -9.73
CA SER A 90 -10.38 -6.06 -11.17
C SER A 90 -10.70 -4.79 -11.95
N GLY A 91 -9.95 -4.57 -13.03
CA GLY A 91 -10.07 -3.38 -13.88
C GLY A 91 -9.51 -2.09 -13.27
N LYS A 92 -8.92 -2.15 -12.08
CA LYS A 92 -8.30 -1.01 -11.40
C LYS A 92 -6.79 -1.00 -11.61
N THR A 93 -6.19 0.17 -11.39
CA THR A 93 -4.74 0.35 -11.35
C THR A 93 -4.27 0.44 -9.91
N ILE A 94 -3.35 -0.42 -9.52
CA ILE A 94 -2.66 -0.36 -8.23
C ILE A 94 -1.31 0.31 -8.42
N VAL A 95 -1.06 1.37 -7.68
CA VAL A 95 0.16 2.17 -7.73
C VAL A 95 0.87 2.01 -6.38
N PRO A 96 1.81 1.04 -6.27
CA PRO A 96 2.45 0.74 -5.00
C PRO A 96 3.58 1.73 -4.67
N SER A 97 3.78 1.96 -3.38
CA SER A 97 4.96 2.63 -2.86
C SER A 97 5.46 1.91 -1.61
N VAL A 98 6.78 1.79 -1.48
CA VAL A 98 7.38 1.07 -0.37
C VAL A 98 8.44 1.92 0.34
N THR A 99 8.45 1.84 1.65
CA THR A 99 9.57 2.30 2.47
C THR A 99 10.40 1.12 2.93
N SER A 100 11.72 1.21 2.79
CA SER A 100 12.62 0.13 3.19
C SER A 100 13.99 0.65 3.61
N GLY A 101 14.74 -0.18 4.34
CA GLY A 101 16.15 0.10 4.67
C GLY A 101 17.12 -0.16 3.51
N GLY A 102 16.65 -0.66 2.36
CA GLY A 102 17.47 -0.97 1.19
C GLY A 102 16.93 -2.09 0.31
N SER A 103 16.00 -2.90 0.80
CA SER A 103 15.45 -4.05 0.06
C SER A 103 14.43 -3.67 -1.02
N GLY A 104 13.93 -2.44 -1.00
CA GLY A 104 12.89 -2.00 -1.94
C GLY A 104 11.60 -2.81 -1.77
N PHE A 105 11.01 -3.22 -2.88
CA PHE A 105 9.79 -4.03 -2.88
C PHE A 105 10.04 -5.51 -2.55
N SER A 106 11.27 -6.00 -2.72
CA SER A 106 11.55 -7.44 -2.69
C SER A 106 10.61 -8.20 -3.64
N GLY A 107 9.84 -9.17 -3.15
CA GLY A 107 8.83 -9.90 -3.93
C GLY A 107 7.42 -9.29 -3.91
N ALA A 108 7.21 -8.16 -3.23
CA ALA A 108 5.86 -7.65 -2.97
C ALA A 108 5.07 -7.28 -4.25
N LEU A 109 5.73 -6.79 -5.30
CA LEU A 109 5.03 -6.47 -6.56
C LEU A 109 4.47 -7.71 -7.23
N ASP A 110 5.23 -8.78 -7.28
CA ASP A 110 4.78 -10.05 -7.85
C ASP A 110 3.64 -10.62 -7.03
N THR A 111 3.74 -10.56 -5.71
CA THR A 111 2.68 -11.01 -4.79
C THR A 111 1.39 -10.20 -4.98
N ILE A 112 1.46 -8.88 -5.11
CA ILE A 112 0.28 -8.04 -5.39
C ILE A 112 -0.37 -8.44 -6.72
N ALA A 113 0.44 -8.67 -7.76
CA ALA A 113 -0.06 -9.10 -9.07
C ALA A 113 -0.69 -10.50 -9.02
N GLU A 114 -0.14 -11.41 -8.23
CA GLU A 114 -0.72 -12.74 -8.04
C GLU A 114 -2.05 -12.71 -7.28
N LEU A 115 -2.15 -11.86 -6.26
CA LEU A 115 -3.39 -11.70 -5.48
C LEU A 115 -4.49 -10.98 -6.26
N GLN A 116 -4.10 -10.11 -7.20
CA GLN A 116 -5.01 -9.30 -8.01
C GLN A 116 -4.67 -9.40 -9.50
N PRO A 117 -4.86 -10.57 -10.12
CA PRO A 117 -4.42 -10.83 -11.50
C PRO A 117 -5.14 -10.00 -12.55
N ASP A 118 -6.33 -9.49 -12.24
CA ASP A 118 -7.12 -8.65 -13.14
C ASP A 118 -6.95 -7.14 -12.90
N ALA A 119 -6.05 -6.76 -11.99
CA ALA A 119 -5.64 -5.38 -11.76
C ALA A 119 -4.34 -5.06 -12.53
N ALA A 120 -4.17 -3.79 -12.91
CA ALA A 120 -2.91 -3.30 -13.44
C ALA A 120 -2.01 -2.84 -12.28
N VAL A 121 -0.90 -3.53 -12.04
CA VAL A 121 0.07 -3.17 -10.99
C VAL A 121 1.24 -2.44 -11.64
N LEU A 122 1.48 -1.19 -11.24
CA LEU A 122 2.59 -0.38 -11.74
C LEU A 122 3.89 -0.68 -10.98
N ASP A 123 5.02 -0.25 -11.53
CA ASP A 123 6.35 -0.47 -10.95
C ASP A 123 6.55 0.19 -9.58
N GLY A 124 5.81 1.23 -9.29
CA GLY A 124 5.79 1.86 -7.98
C GLY A 124 7.00 2.70 -7.61
N LEU A 125 6.97 3.25 -6.40
CA LEU A 125 8.02 4.11 -5.86
C LEU A 125 8.71 3.44 -4.66
N ARG A 126 10.04 3.46 -4.68
CA ARG A 126 10.87 3.00 -3.57
C ARG A 126 11.40 4.20 -2.80
N ILE A 127 11.11 4.27 -1.52
CA ILE A 127 11.58 5.35 -0.65
C ILE A 127 12.47 4.75 0.43
N SER A 128 13.65 5.34 0.63
CA SER A 128 14.49 4.96 1.76
C SER A 128 13.81 5.34 3.07
N GLY A 129 13.74 4.41 4.02
CA GLY A 129 13.15 4.68 5.33
C GLY A 129 13.83 5.83 6.08
N SER A 130 15.14 6.03 5.86
CA SER A 130 15.92 7.12 6.47
C SER A 130 15.60 8.51 5.88
N SER A 131 15.07 8.56 4.66
CA SER A 131 14.71 9.83 3.97
C SER A 131 13.22 9.98 3.72
N ALA A 132 12.39 9.11 4.27
CA ALA A 132 10.94 9.12 4.04
C ALA A 132 10.28 10.44 4.45
N ALA A 133 10.78 11.09 5.48
CA ALA A 133 10.27 12.40 5.94
C ALA A 133 10.50 13.53 4.92
N ASP A 134 11.55 13.42 4.10
CA ASP A 134 11.97 14.43 3.12
C ASP A 134 11.65 14.03 1.67
N ALA A 135 10.92 12.92 1.46
CA ALA A 135 10.64 12.36 0.15
C ALA A 135 9.59 13.11 -0.67
N GLN A 136 9.07 14.24 -0.19
CA GLN A 136 7.99 14.97 -0.87
C GLN A 136 8.32 15.32 -2.32
N ALA A 137 9.54 15.80 -2.61
CA ALA A 137 9.95 16.16 -3.96
C ALA A 137 10.01 14.94 -4.88
N GLU A 138 10.52 13.82 -4.38
CA GLU A 138 10.59 12.54 -5.09
C GLU A 138 9.20 12.01 -5.41
N VAL A 139 8.29 12.02 -4.43
CA VAL A 139 6.88 11.62 -4.61
C VAL A 139 6.19 12.52 -5.65
N THR A 140 6.39 13.83 -5.57
CA THR A 140 5.80 14.79 -6.52
C THR A 140 6.27 14.53 -7.94
N SER A 141 7.58 14.31 -8.14
CA SER A 141 8.14 13.98 -9.45
C SER A 141 7.60 12.67 -10.00
N TRP A 142 7.54 11.66 -9.17
CA TRP A 142 6.99 10.35 -9.53
C TRP A 142 5.51 10.43 -9.94
N LEU A 143 4.69 11.18 -9.20
CA LEU A 143 3.28 11.39 -9.56
C LEU A 143 3.15 12.14 -10.89
N ALA A 144 4.04 13.11 -11.17
CA ALA A 144 4.08 13.81 -12.46
C ALA A 144 4.39 12.85 -13.61
N ASP A 145 5.39 11.99 -13.44
CA ASP A 145 5.80 11.01 -14.45
C ASP A 145 4.68 10.01 -14.77
N LEU A 146 3.85 9.70 -13.79
CA LEU A 146 2.67 8.85 -13.93
C LEU A 146 1.44 9.60 -14.48
N GLY A 147 1.52 10.92 -14.68
CA GLY A 147 0.40 11.73 -15.16
C GLY A 147 -0.66 12.07 -14.10
N PHE A 148 -0.31 11.97 -12.83
CA PHE A 148 -1.22 12.26 -11.70
C PHE A 148 -1.04 13.66 -11.09
N THR A 149 -0.35 14.57 -11.74
CA THR A 149 -0.24 15.97 -11.33
C THR A 149 -1.19 16.89 -12.10
N GLU A 150 -1.49 18.02 -11.49
CA GLU A 150 -2.18 19.13 -12.17
C GLU A 150 -1.35 19.75 -13.27
#